data_711e9b593f1622080ea4d6c9b11f1457
#
_entry.id   711e9b593f1622080ea4d6c9b11f1457
#
_cell.length_a   1.000
_cell.length_b   1.000
_cell.length_c   1.000
_cell.angle_alpha   90.00
_cell.angle_beta   90.00
_cell.angle_gamma   90.00
#
_symmetry.space_group_name_H-M   'P 1'
#
loop_
_entity.id
_entity.type
_entity.pdbx_description
1 polymer ?
#
loop_
_entity_poly.entity_id
_entity_poly.type
_entity_poly.pdbx_seq_one_letter_code
_entity_poly.pdbx_strand_id
1 'polypeptide(L)'
;AVSVLVLPASAASLNNSAIQTAITLGAMDTSQTGSLDAAVTRGAFAKMLVSFSAYRESASQQGNLGTLYKDVPGSSQWAPYVRIAVQQGWMNGYTDGTFRPDNTVTLEEACTAALKLLGYKMTDLNGVFPTAQLNKAQELGLRNQLNRSQSEAMNYEDCALLLYNTLTANTASGSAYGTSLGFTVSNGQVDTSTVMLKSLKGPFVAAEGTQLPFTPVSIYRNDKVSASAELNRYDVYYYSESLQTVWIYTRKAAGRILSLIHISEPTRRSYIS
;
A
#
# COMPACT_ATOMS: atom_id res chain seq x y z
N ALA A 1 -11.41 -11.91 -19.32
CA ALA A 1 -11.95 -12.10 -17.97
C ALA A 1 -10.78 -11.95 -17.03
N VAL A 2 -10.74 -10.85 -16.28
CA VAL A 2 -9.83 -10.71 -15.14
C VAL A 2 -10.37 -11.70 -14.11
N SER A 3 -9.63 -12.80 -13.90
CA SER A 3 -9.96 -13.74 -12.83
C SER A 3 -9.94 -12.97 -11.52
N VAL A 4 -11.08 -12.95 -10.84
CA VAL A 4 -11.18 -12.41 -9.49
C VAL A 4 -10.16 -13.18 -8.65
N LEU A 5 -9.16 -12.48 -8.14
CA LEU A 5 -8.18 -13.06 -7.24
C LEU A 5 -8.92 -13.53 -5.98
N VAL A 6 -9.08 -14.84 -5.85
CA VAL A 6 -9.57 -15.43 -4.61
C VAL A 6 -8.36 -15.53 -3.67
N LEU A 7 -8.33 -14.68 -2.66
CA LEU A 7 -7.38 -14.78 -1.56
C LEU A 7 -7.70 -16.01 -0.70
N PRO A 8 -6.69 -16.67 -0.09
CA PRO A 8 -6.89 -17.89 0.68
C PRO A 8 -7.79 -17.68 1.91
N ALA A 9 -8.44 -18.73 2.36
CA ALA A 9 -9.53 -18.75 3.35
C ALA A 9 -9.16 -18.41 4.82
N SER A 10 -7.95 -18.00 5.14
CA SER A 10 -7.67 -17.25 6.39
C SER A 10 -8.15 -15.80 6.32
N ALA A 11 -8.83 -15.47 5.27
CA ALA A 11 -9.27 -14.19 4.77
C ALA A 11 -10.60 -13.68 5.35
N ALA A 12 -11.18 -14.27 6.37
CA ALA A 12 -12.40 -13.70 6.95
C ALA A 12 -12.16 -12.30 7.58
N SER A 13 -10.92 -12.00 7.99
CA SER A 13 -10.50 -10.66 8.43
C SER A 13 -10.02 -9.76 7.28
N LEU A 14 -9.73 -10.32 6.09
CA LEU A 14 -9.22 -9.60 4.92
C LEU A 14 -10.32 -9.07 3.99
N ASN A 15 -11.59 -9.26 4.33
CA ASN A 15 -12.72 -8.67 3.59
C ASN A 15 -12.83 -7.15 3.78
N ASN A 16 -11.98 -6.55 4.59
CA ASN A 16 -11.89 -5.11 4.71
C ASN A 16 -10.98 -4.55 3.59
N SER A 17 -11.55 -3.79 2.68
CA SER A 17 -10.83 -3.16 1.56
C SER A 17 -9.62 -2.33 2.03
N ALA A 18 -9.67 -1.76 3.22
CA ALA A 18 -8.58 -0.98 3.80
C ALA A 18 -7.36 -1.87 4.11
N ILE A 19 -7.57 -3.02 4.75
CA ILE A 19 -6.51 -3.98 5.07
C ILE A 19 -5.89 -4.55 3.79
N GLN A 20 -6.73 -4.99 2.85
CA GLN A 20 -6.26 -5.49 1.55
C GLN A 20 -5.42 -4.46 0.80
N THR A 21 -5.87 -3.20 0.79
CA THR A 21 -5.14 -2.09 0.17
C THR A 21 -3.81 -1.86 0.87
N ALA A 22 -3.78 -1.84 2.22
CA ALA A 22 -2.56 -1.64 2.99
C ALA A 22 -1.52 -2.73 2.73
N ILE A 23 -1.94 -4.00 2.66
CA ILE A 23 -1.06 -5.13 2.30
C ILE A 23 -0.56 -4.98 0.86
N THR A 24 -1.46 -4.72 -0.07
CA THR A 24 -1.13 -4.60 -1.50
C THR A 24 -0.12 -3.49 -1.77
N LEU A 25 -0.22 -2.37 -1.05
CA LEU A 25 0.71 -1.25 -1.15
C LEU A 25 2.01 -1.46 -0.34
N GLY A 26 2.15 -2.58 0.38
CA GLY A 26 3.32 -2.86 1.22
C GLY A 26 3.38 -2.04 2.52
N ALA A 27 2.25 -1.44 2.91
CA ALA A 27 2.13 -0.72 4.17
C ALA A 27 2.09 -1.66 5.38
N MET A 28 1.55 -2.84 5.18
CA MET A 28 1.47 -3.93 6.15
C MET A 28 1.97 -5.23 5.51
N ASP A 29 2.50 -6.12 6.33
CA ASP A 29 2.85 -7.46 5.93
C ASP A 29 1.70 -8.43 6.22
N THR A 30 1.58 -9.51 5.46
CA THR A 30 0.51 -10.52 5.66
C THR A 30 0.56 -11.18 7.04
N SER A 31 1.74 -11.25 7.67
CA SER A 31 1.91 -11.75 9.05
C SER A 31 1.21 -10.87 10.10
N GLN A 32 1.01 -9.59 9.81
CA GLN A 32 0.37 -8.63 10.72
C GLN A 32 -1.16 -8.78 10.75
N THR A 33 -1.75 -9.53 9.82
CA THR A 33 -3.22 -9.78 9.81
C THR A 33 -3.72 -10.55 11.02
N GLY A 34 -2.85 -11.30 11.69
CA GLY A 34 -3.14 -11.96 12.96
C GLY A 34 -3.03 -11.06 14.20
N SER A 35 -2.61 -9.80 14.05
CA SER A 35 -2.33 -8.86 15.13
C SER A 35 -2.83 -7.45 14.78
N LEU A 36 -3.99 -7.34 14.14
CA LEU A 36 -4.58 -6.05 13.72
C LEU A 36 -4.81 -5.09 14.90
N ASP A 37 -5.08 -5.63 16.09
CA ASP A 37 -5.26 -4.86 17.33
C ASP A 37 -3.95 -4.35 17.95
N ALA A 38 -2.79 -4.79 17.45
CA ALA A 38 -1.52 -4.31 17.97
C ALA A 38 -1.32 -2.83 17.67
N ALA A 39 -0.82 -2.08 18.68
CA ALA A 39 -0.55 -0.67 18.52
C ALA A 39 0.53 -0.41 17.47
N VAL A 40 0.30 0.58 16.62
CA VAL A 40 1.23 0.98 15.57
C VAL A 40 2.26 1.94 16.15
N THR A 41 3.54 1.65 15.92
CA THR A 41 4.63 2.54 16.29
C THR A 41 4.79 3.67 15.28
N ARG A 42 5.45 4.76 15.67
CA ARG A 42 5.73 5.91 14.79
C ARG A 42 6.59 5.50 13.58
N GLY A 43 7.52 4.58 13.76
CA GLY A 43 8.31 4.02 12.67
C GLY A 43 7.47 3.21 11.68
N ALA A 44 6.60 2.34 12.18
CA ALA A 44 5.66 1.57 11.37
C ALA A 44 4.67 2.49 10.65
N PHE A 45 4.16 3.52 11.33
CA PHE A 45 3.26 4.49 10.72
C PHE A 45 3.94 5.32 9.61
N ALA A 46 5.21 5.68 9.76
CA ALA A 46 5.99 6.30 8.68
C ALA A 46 6.07 5.39 7.45
N LYS A 47 6.29 4.06 7.62
CA LYS A 47 6.22 3.08 6.52
C LYS A 47 4.83 3.10 5.88
N MET A 48 3.77 3.07 6.68
CA MET A 48 2.40 3.08 6.17
C MET A 48 2.10 4.35 5.36
N LEU A 49 2.45 5.54 5.86
CA LEU A 49 2.28 6.81 5.14
C LEU A 49 2.99 6.81 3.78
N VAL A 50 4.26 6.40 3.75
CA VAL A 50 5.05 6.37 2.51
C VAL A 50 4.48 5.37 1.52
N SER A 51 4.01 4.21 2.00
CA SER A 51 3.38 3.19 1.15
C SER A 51 2.08 3.68 0.49
N PHE A 52 1.34 4.57 1.15
CA PHE A 52 0.15 5.23 0.61
C PHE A 52 0.46 6.53 -0.15
N SER A 53 1.69 6.73 -0.59
CA SER A 53 2.11 7.95 -1.27
C SER A 53 2.77 7.68 -2.63
N ALA A 54 3.03 8.75 -3.38
CA ALA A 54 3.80 8.68 -4.62
C ALA A 54 5.27 8.25 -4.40
N TYR A 55 5.76 8.27 -3.15
CA TYR A 55 7.14 7.92 -2.79
C TYR A 55 7.32 6.45 -2.43
N ARG A 56 6.28 5.62 -2.56
CA ARG A 56 6.31 4.20 -2.21
C ARG A 56 7.52 3.47 -2.83
N GLU A 57 7.69 3.62 -4.13
CA GLU A 57 8.78 2.96 -4.86
C GLU A 57 10.16 3.55 -4.51
N SER A 58 10.21 4.82 -4.14
CA SER A 58 11.47 5.49 -3.78
C SER A 58 12.06 4.97 -2.48
N ALA A 59 11.23 4.49 -1.56
CA ALA A 59 11.69 3.99 -0.26
C ALA A 59 12.63 2.80 -0.40
N SER A 60 12.33 1.85 -1.29
CA SER A 60 13.13 0.65 -1.53
C SER A 60 14.47 0.97 -2.21
N GLN A 61 14.61 2.13 -2.85
CA GLN A 61 15.81 2.53 -3.61
C GLN A 61 16.81 3.34 -2.75
N GLN A 62 16.45 3.70 -1.52
CA GLN A 62 17.26 4.65 -0.73
C GLN A 62 18.47 4.05 -0.01
N GLY A 63 18.64 2.72 -0.02
CA GLY A 63 19.77 2.06 0.66
C GLY A 63 19.86 2.40 2.16
N ASN A 64 21.03 2.24 2.73
CA ASN A 64 21.31 2.45 4.15
C ASN A 64 21.69 3.91 4.49
N LEU A 65 21.06 4.88 3.87
CA LEU A 65 21.28 6.29 4.20
C LEU A 65 20.72 6.60 5.60
N GLY A 66 21.49 7.31 6.42
CA GLY A 66 21.07 7.74 7.76
C GLY A 66 19.93 8.76 7.74
N THR A 67 19.34 8.98 8.89
CA THR A 67 18.40 10.07 9.13
C THR A 67 19.08 11.19 9.95
N LEU A 68 18.36 12.29 10.16
CA LEU A 68 18.83 13.35 11.07
C LEU A 68 18.65 12.99 12.56
N TYR A 69 18.02 11.84 12.85
CA TYR A 69 17.67 11.45 14.21
C TYR A 69 18.63 10.37 14.73
N LYS A 70 19.16 10.60 15.93
CA LYS A 70 20.16 9.71 16.56
C LYS A 70 19.64 8.30 16.87
N ASP A 71 18.32 8.16 17.02
CA ASP A 71 17.63 6.90 17.30
C ASP A 71 17.09 6.19 16.05
N VAL A 72 17.37 6.72 14.85
CA VAL A 72 17.04 6.10 13.57
C VAL A 72 18.27 6.08 12.67
N PRO A 73 19.27 5.22 12.96
CA PRO A 73 20.47 5.07 12.13
C PRO A 73 20.12 4.51 10.75
N GLY A 74 21.04 4.64 9.78
CA GLY A 74 20.83 4.14 8.43
C GLY A 74 20.55 2.64 8.32
N SER A 75 21.00 1.86 9.31
CA SER A 75 20.72 0.42 9.42
C SER A 75 19.30 0.10 9.93
N SER A 76 18.56 1.09 10.44
CA SER A 76 17.19 0.89 10.90
C SER A 76 16.27 0.60 9.70
N GLN A 77 15.41 -0.41 9.84
CA GLN A 77 14.37 -0.70 8.86
C GLN A 77 13.44 0.49 8.60
N TRP A 78 13.33 1.42 9.54
CA TRP A 78 12.50 2.61 9.46
C TRP A 78 13.19 3.78 8.74
N ALA A 79 14.52 3.75 8.59
CA ALA A 79 15.29 4.88 8.09
C ALA A 79 14.80 5.45 6.76
N PRO A 80 14.52 4.65 5.69
CA PRO A 80 14.05 5.19 4.42
C PRO A 80 12.67 5.87 4.55
N TYR A 81 11.78 5.29 5.35
CA TYR A 81 10.42 5.80 5.53
C TYR A 81 10.38 7.04 6.40
N VAL A 82 11.12 7.05 7.51
CA VAL A 82 11.25 8.22 8.40
C VAL A 82 11.84 9.40 7.63
N ARG A 83 12.89 9.15 6.83
CA ARG A 83 13.51 10.19 6.01
C ARG A 83 12.51 10.83 5.06
N ILE A 84 11.76 10.02 4.29
CA ILE A 84 10.75 10.51 3.35
C ILE A 84 9.64 11.26 4.09
N ALA A 85 9.06 10.66 5.15
CA ALA A 85 7.97 11.27 5.89
C ALA A 85 8.35 12.63 6.50
N VAL A 86 9.59 12.77 6.95
CA VAL A 86 10.12 14.04 7.50
C VAL A 86 10.46 15.04 6.39
N GLN A 87 11.10 14.61 5.30
CA GLN A 87 11.40 15.47 4.16
C GLN A 87 10.13 16.05 3.52
N GLN A 88 9.06 15.25 3.47
CA GLN A 88 7.75 15.72 2.98
C GLN A 88 6.96 16.52 4.03
N GLY A 89 7.49 16.65 5.24
CA GLY A 89 6.84 17.38 6.33
C GLY A 89 5.63 16.68 6.93
N TRP A 90 5.37 15.42 6.60
CA TRP A 90 4.21 14.68 7.13
C TRP A 90 4.37 14.34 8.61
N MET A 91 5.58 13.97 9.00
CA MET A 91 5.94 13.71 10.39
C MET A 91 7.13 14.56 10.81
N ASN A 92 7.25 14.80 12.10
CA ASN A 92 8.38 15.51 12.69
C ASN A 92 9.01 14.66 13.80
N GLY A 93 10.30 14.86 14.04
CA GLY A 93 10.95 14.40 15.25
C GLY A 93 10.77 15.39 16.40
N TYR A 94 11.47 15.13 17.48
CA TYR A 94 11.45 15.92 18.70
C TYR A 94 12.64 16.89 18.78
N THR A 95 12.52 17.90 19.61
CA THR A 95 13.55 18.94 19.78
C THR A 95 14.85 18.41 20.39
N ASP A 96 14.82 17.23 20.99
CA ASP A 96 16.00 16.53 21.55
C ASP A 96 16.80 15.74 20.51
N GLY A 97 16.43 15.86 19.22
CA GLY A 97 17.09 15.17 18.11
C GLY A 97 16.71 13.69 17.98
N THR A 98 15.58 13.28 18.55
CA THR A 98 15.01 11.93 18.40
C THR A 98 13.79 11.92 17.50
N PHE A 99 13.48 10.77 16.89
CA PHE A 99 12.22 10.51 16.20
C PHE A 99 11.26 9.67 17.04
N ARG A 100 11.81 8.85 17.93
CA ARG A 100 11.12 7.88 18.79
C ARG A 100 10.33 6.87 17.96
N PRO A 101 10.99 6.08 17.11
CA PRO A 101 10.33 5.17 16.17
C PRO A 101 9.48 4.10 16.85
N ASP A 102 9.82 3.72 18.09
CA ASP A 102 9.14 2.67 18.85
C ASP A 102 7.98 3.16 19.71
N ASN A 103 7.82 4.49 19.84
CA ASN A 103 6.64 5.05 20.50
C ASN A 103 5.38 4.81 19.65
N THR A 104 4.23 4.60 20.29
CA THR A 104 2.95 4.47 19.57
C THR A 104 2.53 5.78 18.94
N VAL A 105 1.83 5.71 17.81
CA VAL A 105 1.19 6.86 17.17
C VAL A 105 -0.21 7.05 17.72
N THR A 106 -0.59 8.29 18.05
CA THR A 106 -1.94 8.62 18.51
C THR A 106 -2.86 9.05 17.38
N LEU A 107 -4.18 9.08 17.62
CA LEU A 107 -5.18 9.50 16.65
C LEU A 107 -4.87 10.89 16.06
N GLU A 108 -4.58 11.88 16.92
CA GLU A 108 -4.31 13.25 16.47
C GLU A 108 -3.00 13.36 15.68
N GLU A 109 -1.97 12.58 16.02
CA GLU A 109 -0.73 12.52 15.26
C GLU A 109 -0.96 11.90 13.88
N ALA A 110 -1.69 10.79 13.82
CA ALA A 110 -2.03 10.10 12.58
C ALA A 110 -2.91 10.96 11.66
N CYS A 111 -3.96 11.61 12.20
CA CYS A 111 -4.80 12.55 11.45
C CYS A 111 -4.00 13.74 10.93
N THR A 112 -3.11 14.31 11.76
CA THR A 112 -2.25 15.42 11.34
C THR A 112 -1.35 15.04 10.17
N ALA A 113 -0.74 13.86 10.22
CA ALA A 113 0.11 13.36 9.14
C ALA A 113 -0.69 13.11 7.85
N ALA A 114 -1.90 12.52 7.96
CA ALA A 114 -2.79 12.30 6.82
C ALA A 114 -3.25 13.63 6.17
N LEU A 115 -3.57 14.64 6.96
CA LEU A 115 -3.91 15.97 6.45
C LEU A 115 -2.74 16.61 5.68
N LYS A 116 -1.53 16.50 6.23
CA LYS A 116 -0.32 16.98 5.54
C LYS A 116 -0.04 16.21 4.25
N LEU A 117 -0.27 14.90 4.24
CA LEU A 117 -0.19 14.06 3.04
C LEU A 117 -1.15 14.55 1.95
N LEU A 118 -2.36 15.00 2.33
CA LEU A 118 -3.35 15.61 1.44
C LEU A 118 -3.00 17.06 1.04
N GLY A 119 -1.90 17.63 1.54
CA GLY A 119 -1.44 18.96 1.20
C GLY A 119 -2.08 20.09 2.03
N TYR A 120 -2.83 19.77 3.09
CA TYR A 120 -3.38 20.79 3.98
C TYR A 120 -2.28 21.38 4.86
N LYS A 121 -2.24 22.72 4.96
CA LYS A 121 -1.34 23.42 5.87
C LYS A 121 -2.00 23.52 7.24
N MET A 122 -1.27 23.17 8.28
CA MET A 122 -1.79 23.20 9.65
C MET A 122 -2.13 24.62 10.13
N THR A 123 -1.46 25.61 9.55
CA THR A 123 -1.72 27.05 9.80
C THR A 123 -3.05 27.54 9.24
N ASP A 124 -3.62 26.83 8.27
CA ASP A 124 -4.86 27.22 7.59
C ASP A 124 -6.09 26.60 8.27
N LEU A 125 -5.88 25.78 9.31
CA LEU A 125 -6.96 25.15 10.05
C LEU A 125 -7.47 26.09 11.16
N ASN A 126 -8.79 26.20 11.25
CA ASN A 126 -9.44 26.99 12.29
C ASN A 126 -9.42 26.26 13.63
N GLY A 127 -8.80 26.86 14.63
CA GLY A 127 -8.75 26.34 16.00
C GLY A 127 -7.35 25.94 16.45
N VAL A 128 -7.28 25.26 17.57
CA VAL A 128 -6.03 24.85 18.20
C VAL A 128 -5.81 23.34 18.07
N PHE A 129 -4.54 22.94 18.07
CA PHE A 129 -4.17 21.51 18.13
C PHE A 129 -4.65 20.90 19.46
N PRO A 130 -5.21 19.68 19.46
CA PRO A 130 -5.43 18.80 18.28
C PRO A 130 -6.83 18.94 17.67
N THR A 131 -7.72 19.76 18.25
CA THR A 131 -9.13 19.86 17.85
C THR A 131 -9.30 20.27 16.39
N ALA A 132 -8.51 21.25 15.93
CA ALA A 132 -8.58 21.71 14.53
C ALA A 132 -8.28 20.59 13.55
N GLN A 133 -7.26 19.77 13.80
CA GLN A 133 -6.86 18.66 12.96
C GLN A 133 -7.91 17.52 12.99
N LEU A 134 -8.43 17.20 14.17
CA LEU A 134 -9.44 16.16 14.33
C LEU A 134 -10.76 16.54 13.64
N ASN A 135 -11.17 17.81 13.74
CA ASN A 135 -12.36 18.32 13.06
C ASN A 135 -12.17 18.31 11.53
N LYS A 136 -11.03 18.75 11.03
CA LYS A 136 -10.74 18.71 9.58
C LYS A 136 -10.66 17.29 9.05
N ALA A 137 -10.05 16.38 9.79
CA ALA A 137 -10.03 14.96 9.43
C ALA A 137 -11.44 14.35 9.40
N GLN A 138 -12.32 14.75 10.31
CA GLN A 138 -13.72 14.32 10.30
C GLN A 138 -14.49 14.90 9.11
N GLU A 139 -14.33 16.19 8.82
CA GLU A 139 -14.93 16.88 7.67
C GLU A 139 -14.58 16.19 6.34
N LEU A 140 -13.32 15.78 6.18
CA LEU A 140 -12.84 15.10 4.98
C LEU A 140 -13.16 13.60 4.95
N GLY A 141 -13.83 13.07 5.98
CA GLY A 141 -14.16 11.65 6.07
C GLY A 141 -12.99 10.73 6.43
N LEU A 142 -11.81 11.28 6.81
CA LEU A 142 -10.65 10.46 7.17
C LEU A 142 -10.92 9.56 8.38
N ARG A 143 -11.82 10.02 9.29
CA ARG A 143 -12.21 9.32 10.50
C ARG A 143 -13.43 8.42 10.34
N ASN A 144 -13.95 8.24 9.11
CA ASN A 144 -15.10 7.37 8.88
C ASN A 144 -14.79 5.95 9.39
N GLN A 145 -15.69 5.41 10.21
CA GLN A 145 -15.59 4.10 10.87
C GLN A 145 -14.44 3.96 11.90
N LEU A 146 -13.70 5.02 12.18
CA LEU A 146 -12.71 5.03 13.27
C LEU A 146 -13.40 5.33 14.60
N ASN A 147 -13.22 4.42 15.56
CA ASN A 147 -13.77 4.57 16.90
C ASN A 147 -12.62 4.74 17.91
N ARG A 148 -11.86 5.83 17.77
CA ARG A 148 -10.76 6.20 18.65
C ARG A 148 -10.97 7.59 19.19
N SER A 149 -10.60 7.78 20.45
CA SER A 149 -10.61 9.06 21.14
C SER A 149 -9.29 9.80 20.96
N GLN A 150 -9.30 11.09 21.23
CA GLN A 150 -8.08 11.89 21.31
C GLN A 150 -7.06 11.25 22.26
N SER A 151 -5.80 11.30 21.91
CA SER A 151 -4.64 10.72 22.64
C SER A 151 -4.63 9.20 22.74
N GLU A 152 -5.62 8.52 22.16
CA GLU A 152 -5.63 7.07 22.11
C GLU A 152 -4.66 6.56 21.03
N ALA A 153 -3.92 5.50 21.37
CA ALA A 153 -3.02 4.87 20.42
C ALA A 153 -3.80 4.17 19.29
N MET A 154 -3.33 4.35 18.06
CA MET A 154 -3.87 3.68 16.89
C MET A 154 -3.32 2.27 16.76
N ASN A 155 -4.16 1.32 16.34
CA ASN A 155 -3.74 -0.01 15.97
C ASN A 155 -3.58 -0.14 14.43
N TYR A 156 -3.19 -1.33 13.93
CA TYR A 156 -2.97 -1.55 12.50
C TYR A 156 -4.26 -1.40 11.69
N GLU A 157 -5.40 -1.87 12.21
CA GLU A 157 -6.69 -1.74 11.54
C GLU A 157 -7.08 -0.26 11.40
N ASP A 158 -6.97 0.51 12.47
CA ASP A 158 -7.27 1.94 12.48
C ASP A 158 -6.39 2.72 11.51
N CYS A 159 -5.08 2.45 11.51
CA CYS A 159 -4.14 3.13 10.60
C CYS A 159 -4.40 2.77 9.14
N ALA A 160 -4.70 1.51 8.84
CA ALA A 160 -5.06 1.08 7.49
C ALA A 160 -6.35 1.76 7.03
N LEU A 161 -7.36 1.85 7.89
CA LEU A 161 -8.64 2.50 7.60
C LEU A 161 -8.47 4.01 7.41
N LEU A 162 -7.72 4.69 8.26
CA LEU A 162 -7.40 6.11 8.11
C LEU A 162 -6.75 6.40 6.75
N LEU A 163 -5.75 5.62 6.38
CA LEU A 163 -5.01 5.82 5.13
C LEU A 163 -5.83 5.42 3.90
N TYR A 164 -6.68 4.40 4.00
CA TYR A 164 -7.64 4.07 2.95
C TYR A 164 -8.65 5.21 2.73
N ASN A 165 -9.21 5.75 3.81
CA ASN A 165 -10.10 6.92 3.75
C ASN A 165 -9.38 8.13 3.13
N THR A 166 -8.06 8.28 3.38
CA THR A 166 -7.24 9.32 2.77
C THR A 166 -7.19 9.20 1.24
N LEU A 167 -7.17 7.97 0.68
CA LEU A 167 -7.20 7.79 -0.79
C LEU A 167 -8.49 8.31 -1.43
N THR A 168 -9.61 8.27 -0.72
CA THR A 168 -10.90 8.73 -1.22
C THR A 168 -11.16 10.21 -0.96
N ALA A 169 -10.41 10.81 -0.02
CA ALA A 169 -10.56 12.20 0.37
C ALA A 169 -9.97 13.16 -0.67
N ASN A 170 -10.52 14.38 -0.69
CA ASN A 170 -9.98 15.45 -1.52
C ASN A 170 -8.70 16.02 -0.92
N THR A 171 -7.71 16.25 -1.78
CA THR A 171 -6.52 17.04 -1.46
C THR A 171 -6.90 18.51 -1.25
N ALA A 172 -5.98 19.29 -0.70
CA ALA A 172 -6.15 20.73 -0.59
C ALA A 172 -6.38 21.42 -1.97
N SER A 173 -5.97 20.79 -3.07
CA SER A 173 -6.22 21.27 -4.44
C SER A 173 -7.57 20.83 -5.03
N GLY A 174 -8.37 20.02 -4.31
CA GLY A 174 -9.75 19.69 -4.65
C GLY A 174 -9.94 18.39 -5.43
N SER A 175 -8.88 17.62 -5.72
CA SER A 175 -9.00 16.32 -6.39
C SER A 175 -8.88 15.16 -5.38
N ALA A 176 -9.54 14.03 -5.65
CA ALA A 176 -9.38 12.83 -4.84
C ALA A 176 -7.92 12.36 -4.85
N TYR A 177 -7.36 12.15 -3.66
CA TYR A 177 -5.94 11.82 -3.51
C TYR A 177 -5.53 10.54 -4.23
N GLY A 178 -6.35 9.48 -4.13
CA GLY A 178 -6.07 8.22 -4.80
C GLY A 178 -5.96 8.35 -6.33
N THR A 179 -6.71 9.28 -6.93
CA THR A 179 -6.62 9.56 -8.37
C THR A 179 -5.26 10.12 -8.76
N SER A 180 -4.65 10.96 -7.90
CA SER A 180 -3.29 11.47 -8.13
C SER A 180 -2.22 10.38 -8.09
N LEU A 181 -2.51 9.26 -7.41
CA LEU A 181 -1.66 8.06 -7.37
C LEU A 181 -1.95 7.08 -8.51
N GLY A 182 -2.91 7.41 -9.39
CA GLY A 182 -3.31 6.57 -10.53
C GLY A 182 -4.24 5.43 -10.16
N PHE A 183 -4.97 5.54 -9.04
CA PHE A 183 -6.07 4.64 -8.70
C PHE A 183 -7.39 5.16 -9.26
N THR A 184 -8.30 4.25 -9.56
CA THR A 184 -9.69 4.63 -9.87
C THR A 184 -10.44 4.81 -8.55
N VAL A 185 -10.95 6.01 -8.34
CA VAL A 185 -11.79 6.35 -7.18
C VAL A 185 -13.18 6.73 -7.68
N SER A 186 -14.21 6.00 -7.26
CA SER A 186 -15.60 6.26 -7.62
C SER A 186 -16.52 5.99 -6.43
N ASN A 187 -17.54 6.82 -6.25
CA ASN A 187 -18.53 6.69 -5.16
C ASN A 187 -17.88 6.56 -3.76
N GLY A 188 -16.78 7.27 -3.52
CA GLY A 188 -16.07 7.22 -2.23
C GLY A 188 -15.34 5.91 -1.96
N GLN A 189 -15.08 5.11 -2.98
CA GLN A 189 -14.34 3.85 -2.89
C GLN A 189 -13.20 3.81 -3.89
N VAL A 190 -12.12 3.13 -3.50
CA VAL A 190 -10.99 2.83 -4.39
C VAL A 190 -11.26 1.50 -5.09
N ASP A 191 -11.09 1.47 -6.41
CA ASP A 191 -11.11 0.21 -7.14
C ASP A 191 -9.85 -0.61 -6.79
N THR A 192 -10.06 -1.67 -6.01
CA THR A 192 -8.98 -2.55 -5.52
C THR A 192 -8.22 -3.23 -6.65
N SER A 193 -8.84 -3.44 -7.83
CA SER A 193 -8.16 -4.01 -8.99
C SER A 193 -7.05 -3.08 -9.50
N THR A 194 -7.28 -1.77 -9.50
CA THR A 194 -6.26 -0.79 -9.88
C THR A 194 -5.11 -0.72 -8.88
N VAL A 195 -5.39 -0.90 -7.59
CA VAL A 195 -4.36 -1.00 -6.54
C VAL A 195 -3.51 -2.25 -6.75
N MET A 196 -4.14 -3.39 -7.02
CA MET A 196 -3.43 -4.66 -7.27
C MET A 196 -2.51 -4.58 -8.48
N LEU A 197 -3.00 -4.01 -9.59
CA LEU A 197 -2.18 -3.80 -10.80
C LEU A 197 -0.90 -3.00 -10.52
N LYS A 198 -0.95 -2.06 -9.58
CA LYS A 198 0.23 -1.28 -9.17
C LYS A 198 1.24 -2.06 -8.33
N SER A 199 0.83 -3.16 -7.70
CA SER A 199 1.72 -4.02 -6.91
C SER A 199 2.35 -5.14 -7.73
N LEU A 200 1.81 -5.42 -8.93
CA LEU A 200 2.30 -6.49 -9.78
C LEU A 200 3.62 -6.09 -10.46
N LYS A 201 4.60 -6.99 -10.34
CA LYS A 201 5.83 -6.95 -11.12
C LYS A 201 5.75 -7.98 -12.25
N GLY A 202 6.18 -7.61 -13.43
CA GLY A 202 6.13 -8.44 -14.62
C GLY A 202 5.43 -7.75 -15.82
N PRO A 203 5.17 -8.45 -16.92
CA PRO A 203 5.47 -9.89 -17.12
C PRO A 203 6.97 -10.19 -17.22
N PHE A 204 7.36 -11.30 -16.64
CA PHE A 204 8.70 -11.86 -16.80
C PHE A 204 8.61 -13.18 -17.57
N VAL A 205 9.67 -13.54 -18.28
CA VAL A 205 9.82 -14.85 -18.93
C VAL A 205 10.89 -15.62 -18.18
N ALA A 206 10.53 -16.79 -17.66
CA ALA A 206 11.45 -17.63 -16.92
C ALA A 206 12.52 -18.24 -17.83
N ALA A 207 13.78 -18.15 -17.41
CA ALA A 207 14.89 -18.92 -17.94
C ALA A 207 15.05 -20.21 -17.14
N GLU A 208 15.95 -21.06 -17.54
CA GLU A 208 16.33 -22.25 -16.76
C GLU A 208 16.96 -21.81 -15.43
N GLY A 209 16.47 -22.35 -14.31
CA GLY A 209 16.93 -22.01 -12.98
C GLY A 209 16.44 -20.67 -12.41
N THR A 210 15.47 -20.01 -13.08
CA THR A 210 14.85 -18.78 -12.54
C THR A 210 14.23 -19.06 -11.18
N GLN A 211 14.58 -18.24 -10.18
CA GLN A 211 13.99 -18.26 -8.85
C GLN A 211 13.24 -16.97 -8.56
N LEU A 212 12.21 -17.07 -7.74
CA LEU A 212 11.50 -15.90 -7.23
C LEU A 212 12.34 -15.20 -6.14
N PRO A 213 12.25 -13.87 -6.01
CA PRO A 213 13.00 -13.12 -4.98
C PRO A 213 12.46 -13.33 -3.56
N PHE A 214 11.40 -14.11 -3.40
CA PHE A 214 10.74 -14.40 -2.12
C PHE A 214 10.12 -15.80 -2.15
N THR A 215 9.74 -16.33 -0.99
CA THR A 215 8.97 -17.57 -0.88
C THR A 215 7.47 -17.23 -0.97
N PRO A 216 6.76 -17.64 -2.03
CA PRO A 216 5.35 -17.31 -2.17
C PRO A 216 4.49 -18.11 -1.21
N VAL A 217 3.48 -17.46 -0.63
CA VAL A 217 2.41 -18.06 0.17
C VAL A 217 1.26 -18.52 -0.73
N SER A 218 0.98 -17.76 -1.79
CA SER A 218 -0.07 -18.08 -2.75
C SER A 218 0.52 -18.25 -4.15
N ILE A 219 0.17 -19.37 -4.79
CA ILE A 219 0.68 -19.72 -6.11
C ILE A 219 -0.51 -20.01 -7.02
N TYR A 220 -0.55 -19.32 -8.14
CA TYR A 220 -1.55 -19.56 -9.19
C TYR A 220 -0.85 -19.98 -10.48
N ARG A 221 -1.29 -21.09 -11.05
CA ARG A 221 -0.78 -21.59 -12.33
C ARG A 221 -1.94 -21.73 -13.31
N ASN A 222 -1.90 -20.99 -14.41
CA ASN A 222 -2.99 -20.91 -15.40
C ASN A 222 -4.35 -20.63 -14.71
N ASP A 223 -4.38 -19.63 -13.83
CA ASP A 223 -5.55 -19.17 -13.06
C ASP A 223 -6.11 -20.17 -12.03
N LYS A 224 -5.36 -21.22 -11.70
CA LYS A 224 -5.73 -22.21 -10.67
C LYS A 224 -4.72 -22.19 -9.54
N VAL A 225 -5.19 -22.41 -8.32
CA VAL A 225 -4.31 -22.58 -7.16
C VAL A 225 -3.36 -23.77 -7.42
N SER A 226 -2.09 -23.56 -7.12
CA SER A 226 -1.04 -24.57 -7.30
C SER A 226 -0.24 -24.70 -5.99
N ALA A 227 0.26 -25.91 -5.74
CA ALA A 227 1.20 -26.15 -4.62
C ALA A 227 2.65 -25.91 -5.01
N SER A 228 2.98 -25.80 -6.31
CA SER A 228 4.36 -25.62 -6.80
C SER A 228 4.56 -24.25 -7.40
N ALA A 229 5.58 -23.55 -6.88
CA ALA A 229 6.08 -22.29 -7.41
C ALA A 229 7.20 -22.46 -8.45
N GLU A 230 7.52 -23.70 -8.84
CA GLU A 230 8.55 -23.99 -9.82
C GLU A 230 8.29 -23.28 -11.14
N LEU A 231 9.30 -22.56 -11.64
CA LEU A 231 9.25 -21.85 -12.90
C LEU A 231 10.02 -22.67 -13.96
N ASN A 232 9.29 -23.13 -14.96
CA ASN A 232 9.90 -23.80 -16.11
C ASN A 232 10.36 -22.77 -17.15
N ARG A 233 11.35 -23.14 -17.93
CA ARG A 233 11.83 -22.28 -19.02
C ARG A 233 10.68 -21.87 -19.94
N TYR A 234 10.61 -20.56 -20.21
CA TYR A 234 9.57 -19.85 -20.98
C TYR A 234 8.19 -19.74 -20.30
N ASP A 235 8.03 -20.11 -19.02
CA ASP A 235 6.83 -19.70 -18.29
C ASP A 235 6.79 -18.17 -18.22
N VAL A 236 5.60 -17.60 -18.43
CA VAL A 236 5.36 -16.17 -18.19
C VAL A 236 4.83 -16.02 -16.78
N TYR A 237 5.43 -15.15 -15.99
CA TYR A 237 5.01 -14.96 -14.63
C TYR A 237 4.94 -13.51 -14.21
N TYR A 238 4.05 -13.27 -13.25
CA TYR A 238 3.92 -12.02 -12.51
C TYR A 238 4.04 -12.35 -11.03
N TYR A 239 4.49 -11.40 -10.24
CA TYR A 239 4.48 -11.57 -8.79
C TYR A 239 4.20 -10.26 -8.06
N SER A 240 3.72 -10.39 -6.83
CA SER A 240 3.62 -9.31 -5.85
C SER A 240 4.32 -9.76 -4.57
N GLU A 241 5.40 -9.07 -4.20
CA GLU A 241 6.14 -9.34 -2.96
C GLU A 241 5.28 -9.02 -1.74
N SER A 242 4.51 -7.92 -1.79
CA SER A 242 3.65 -7.50 -0.69
C SER A 242 2.52 -8.50 -0.43
N LEU A 243 1.98 -9.12 -1.46
CA LEU A 243 0.97 -10.19 -1.34
C LEU A 243 1.59 -11.58 -1.19
N GLN A 244 2.92 -11.71 -1.27
CA GLN A 244 3.64 -12.99 -1.31
C GLN A 244 3.01 -13.97 -2.30
N THR A 245 2.63 -13.47 -3.48
CA THR A 245 1.85 -14.21 -4.48
C THR A 245 2.56 -14.21 -5.83
N VAL A 246 2.52 -15.37 -6.51
CA VAL A 246 3.01 -15.53 -7.89
C VAL A 246 1.91 -16.08 -8.78
N TRP A 247 1.82 -15.55 -9.99
CA TRP A 247 0.95 -16.03 -11.08
C TRP A 247 1.83 -16.53 -12.22
N ILE A 248 1.66 -17.78 -12.60
CA ILE A 248 2.49 -18.49 -13.58
C ILE A 248 1.59 -18.95 -14.72
N TYR A 249 1.98 -18.62 -15.94
CA TYR A 249 1.26 -18.97 -17.16
C TYR A 249 2.15 -19.86 -18.04
N THR A 250 1.78 -21.11 -18.18
CA THR A 250 2.51 -22.13 -18.97
C THR A 250 1.94 -22.27 -20.38
N ARG A 251 0.71 -21.75 -20.60
CA ARG A 251 0.06 -21.81 -21.90
C ARG A 251 0.69 -20.79 -22.84
N LYS A 252 1.23 -21.25 -23.96
CA LYS A 252 1.89 -20.45 -24.97
C LYS A 252 0.98 -20.38 -26.19
N ALA A 253 0.74 -19.17 -26.67
CA ALA A 253 0.21 -18.92 -27.99
C ALA A 253 1.29 -18.22 -28.81
N ALA A 254 1.71 -18.80 -29.91
CA ALA A 254 2.58 -18.12 -30.85
C ALA A 254 1.71 -17.26 -31.77
N GLY A 255 1.99 -15.96 -31.85
CA GLY A 255 1.29 -15.02 -32.69
C GLY A 255 2.19 -13.83 -33.04
N ARG A 256 1.95 -13.22 -34.20
CA ARG A 256 2.62 -11.99 -34.60
C ARG A 256 1.93 -10.82 -33.90
N ILE A 257 2.64 -10.08 -33.07
CA ILE A 257 2.12 -8.84 -32.49
C ILE A 257 2.02 -7.80 -33.63
N LEU A 258 0.80 -7.50 -34.06
CA LEU A 258 0.54 -6.51 -35.09
C LEU A 258 0.40 -5.08 -34.55
N SER A 259 0.10 -4.93 -33.25
CA SER A 259 0.06 -3.63 -32.57
C SER A 259 0.06 -3.82 -31.06
N LEU A 260 0.78 -2.96 -30.34
CA LEU A 260 0.76 -2.90 -28.86
C LEU A 260 -0.40 -2.05 -28.31
N ILE A 261 -1.22 -1.48 -29.18
CA ILE A 261 -2.27 -0.51 -28.80
C ILE A 261 -3.59 -1.19 -28.41
N HIS A 262 -3.77 -2.49 -28.66
CA HIS A 262 -5.03 -3.22 -28.43
C HIS A 262 -4.91 -4.40 -27.45
N ILE A 263 -4.19 -4.26 -26.36
CA ILE A 263 -4.15 -5.30 -25.30
C ILE A 263 -5.27 -5.09 -24.23
N SER A 264 -6.35 -4.39 -24.56
CA SER A 264 -7.44 -4.17 -23.58
C SER A 264 -8.62 -5.13 -23.70
N GLU A 265 -8.69 -5.98 -24.74
CA GLU A 265 -9.75 -7.02 -24.80
C GLU A 265 -9.26 -8.31 -25.50
N PRO A 266 -9.43 -9.49 -24.85
CA PRO A 266 -9.32 -10.76 -25.58
C PRO A 266 -10.57 -10.96 -26.44
N THR A 267 -10.51 -10.58 -27.70
CA THR A 267 -11.53 -10.93 -28.66
C THR A 267 -11.61 -12.46 -28.80
N ARG A 268 -12.72 -13.04 -28.31
CA ARG A 268 -13.11 -14.39 -28.68
C ARG A 268 -13.33 -14.41 -30.21
N ARG A 269 -12.36 -14.89 -30.97
CA ARG A 269 -12.64 -15.38 -32.31
C ARG A 269 -13.09 -16.83 -32.19
N SER A 270 -14.39 -17.06 -32.41
CA SER A 270 -14.94 -18.38 -32.75
C SER A 270 -14.33 -18.78 -34.08
N TYR A 271 -13.59 -19.87 -34.11
CA TYR A 271 -13.30 -20.55 -35.37
C TYR A 271 -14.55 -21.32 -35.75
N ILE A 272 -15.19 -20.90 -36.83
CA ILE A 272 -16.11 -21.75 -37.59
C ILE A 272 -15.22 -22.59 -38.52
N SER A 273 -15.44 -23.90 -38.46
CA SER A 273 -14.85 -25.00 -39.19
C SER A 273 -14.66 -24.76 -40.69
#